data_183a3290e6378a0fae5c5c8593e22dc9
#
_entry.id   183a3290e6378a0fae5c5c8593e22dc9
#
_cell.length_a   1.000
_cell.length_b   1.000
_cell.length_c   1.000
_cell.angle_alpha   90.00
_cell.angle_beta   90.00
_cell.angle_gamma   90.00
#
_symmetry.space_group_name_H-M   'P 1'
#
loop_
_entity.id
_entity.type
_entity.pdbx_description
1 polymer ?
#
loop_
_entity_poly.entity_id
_entity_poly.type
_entity_poly.pdbx_seq_one_letter_code
_entity_poly.pdbx_strand_id
1 'polypeptide(L)'
;MPPISDKNTPVRFADPLPDAADVVVIGAGVAGTATAYFLAQRGQKVVLCEKGRVAGEQSSRNWGWIRQLGRDLAELPIMIEANRIWQGLAAVTGEADLTFTQGGCLYLATTQAEMARYEAWLDRAKEYQLDTKLLSPDDLRSLYPGLPGTYTGGMYTASDGRGEPFAAVPALARAA
;
A
#
# COMPACT_ATOMS: atom_id res chain seq x y z
N MET A 1 12.96 -6.69 -8.10
CA MET A 1 12.58 -7.96 -8.78
C MET A 1 11.70 -7.66 -9.99
N PRO A 2 11.66 -8.52 -11.03
CA PRO A 2 10.71 -8.33 -12.12
C PRO A 2 9.26 -8.57 -11.62
N PRO A 3 8.25 -7.97 -12.28
CA PRO A 3 6.86 -8.25 -11.98
C PRO A 3 6.53 -9.74 -12.11
N ILE A 4 5.61 -10.21 -11.28
CA ILE A 4 5.13 -11.60 -11.30
C ILE A 4 4.44 -11.87 -12.64
N SER A 5 4.76 -13.00 -13.26
CA SER A 5 4.15 -13.45 -14.51
C SER A 5 4.21 -14.96 -14.67
N ASP A 6 3.45 -15.51 -15.59
CA ASP A 6 3.47 -16.94 -15.93
C ASP A 6 4.84 -17.41 -16.44
N LYS A 7 5.65 -16.50 -16.96
CA LYS A 7 6.98 -16.80 -17.50
C LYS A 7 8.07 -16.96 -16.45
N ASN A 8 7.93 -16.30 -15.30
CA ASN A 8 8.97 -16.20 -14.27
C ASN A 8 8.57 -16.71 -12.90
N THR A 9 7.30 -17.11 -12.73
CA THR A 9 6.77 -17.52 -11.42
C THR A 9 6.09 -18.88 -11.55
N PRO A 10 6.47 -19.88 -10.76
CA PRO A 10 5.83 -21.19 -10.80
C PRO A 10 4.37 -21.09 -10.32
N VAL A 11 3.56 -22.07 -10.70
CA VAL A 11 2.21 -22.23 -10.13
C VAL A 11 2.36 -22.59 -8.65
N ARG A 12 1.65 -21.85 -7.82
CA ARG A 12 1.44 -22.14 -6.39
C ARG A 12 -0.06 -22.14 -6.14
N PHE A 13 -0.51 -22.69 -5.05
CA PHE A 13 -1.95 -22.75 -4.74
C PHE A 13 -2.76 -23.47 -5.83
N ALA A 14 -2.31 -24.66 -6.19
CA ALA A 14 -2.97 -25.52 -7.18
C ALA A 14 -3.83 -26.61 -6.52
N ASP A 15 -4.41 -26.30 -5.37
CA ASP A 15 -5.25 -27.22 -4.61
C ASP A 15 -6.54 -27.53 -5.37
N PRO A 16 -7.13 -28.75 -5.20
CA PRO A 16 -8.43 -29.06 -5.74
C PRO A 16 -9.49 -28.11 -5.20
N LEU A 17 -10.45 -27.75 -6.05
CA LEU A 17 -11.58 -26.95 -5.60
C LEU A 17 -12.42 -27.77 -4.62
N PRO A 18 -12.84 -27.19 -3.49
CA PRO A 18 -13.78 -27.85 -2.57
C PRO A 18 -15.18 -27.93 -3.19
N ASP A 19 -15.99 -28.89 -2.72
CA ASP A 19 -17.37 -29.08 -3.18
C ASP A 19 -18.28 -27.88 -2.83
N ALA A 20 -17.94 -27.14 -1.77
CA ALA A 20 -18.71 -25.98 -1.30
C ALA A 20 -17.82 -24.95 -0.60
N ALA A 21 -18.20 -23.69 -0.73
CA ALA A 21 -17.61 -22.55 -0.03
C ALA A 21 -18.71 -21.56 0.36
N ASP A 22 -18.45 -20.75 1.40
CA ASP A 22 -19.36 -19.66 1.79
C ASP A 22 -19.18 -18.46 0.84
N VAL A 23 -17.93 -18.23 0.40
CA VAL A 23 -17.58 -17.13 -0.49
C VAL A 23 -16.56 -17.56 -1.54
N VAL A 24 -16.79 -17.17 -2.78
CA VAL A 24 -15.82 -17.29 -3.87
C VAL A 24 -15.33 -15.91 -4.25
N VAL A 25 -14.01 -15.69 -4.15
CA VAL A 25 -13.35 -14.44 -4.56
C VAL A 25 -12.66 -14.69 -5.90
N ILE A 26 -12.95 -13.86 -6.89
CA ILE A 26 -12.38 -13.98 -8.24
C ILE A 26 -11.31 -12.90 -8.43
N GLY A 27 -10.08 -13.35 -8.65
CA GLY A 27 -8.89 -12.51 -8.84
C GLY A 27 -8.04 -12.41 -7.57
N ALA A 28 -6.77 -12.87 -7.66
CA ALA A 28 -5.80 -12.86 -6.56
C ALA A 28 -4.80 -11.69 -6.67
N GLY A 29 -5.29 -10.50 -7.00
CA GLY A 29 -4.59 -9.24 -6.75
C GLY A 29 -4.67 -8.85 -5.27
N VAL A 30 -4.09 -7.71 -4.89
CA VAL A 30 -4.09 -7.24 -3.48
C VAL A 30 -5.49 -7.14 -2.89
N ALA A 31 -6.48 -6.67 -3.67
CA ALA A 31 -7.86 -6.56 -3.20
C ALA A 31 -8.48 -7.94 -2.93
N GLY A 32 -8.35 -8.89 -3.87
CA GLY A 32 -8.90 -10.23 -3.71
C GLY A 32 -8.21 -11.03 -2.60
N THR A 33 -6.89 -10.99 -2.51
CA THR A 33 -6.16 -11.68 -1.43
C THR A 33 -6.49 -11.09 -0.06
N ALA A 34 -6.59 -9.76 0.06
CA ALA A 34 -7.02 -9.13 1.31
C ALA A 34 -8.47 -9.50 1.66
N THR A 35 -9.37 -9.50 0.69
CA THR A 35 -10.75 -9.93 0.91
C THR A 35 -10.81 -11.37 1.41
N ALA A 36 -10.10 -12.29 0.74
CA ALA A 36 -10.05 -13.70 1.16
C ALA A 36 -9.50 -13.85 2.58
N TYR A 37 -8.36 -13.19 2.87
CA TYR A 37 -7.75 -13.19 4.19
C TYR A 37 -8.72 -12.72 5.29
N PHE A 38 -9.31 -11.55 5.14
CA PHE A 38 -10.19 -10.99 6.17
C PHE A 38 -11.52 -11.75 6.32
N LEU A 39 -12.02 -12.39 5.27
CA LEU A 39 -13.16 -13.28 5.37
C LEU A 39 -12.82 -14.59 6.10
N ALA A 40 -11.67 -15.19 5.78
CA ALA A 40 -11.17 -16.38 6.48
C ALA A 40 -10.96 -16.11 7.99
N GLN A 41 -10.40 -14.93 8.34
CA GLN A 41 -10.27 -14.50 9.75
C GLN A 41 -11.63 -14.38 10.48
N ARG A 42 -12.72 -14.22 9.74
CA ARG A 42 -14.09 -14.20 10.26
C ARG A 42 -14.76 -15.58 10.26
N GLY A 43 -14.00 -16.63 9.98
CA GLY A 43 -14.48 -18.02 9.97
C GLY A 43 -15.27 -18.43 8.73
N GLN A 44 -15.23 -17.63 7.64
CA GLN A 44 -15.87 -18.01 6.39
C GLN A 44 -14.99 -19.01 5.63
N LYS A 45 -15.62 -20.00 4.97
CA LYS A 45 -14.95 -20.88 4.02
C LYS A 45 -14.79 -20.15 2.69
N VAL A 46 -13.57 -19.73 2.36
CA VAL A 46 -13.30 -18.91 1.19
C VAL A 46 -12.55 -19.70 0.13
N VAL A 47 -12.96 -19.56 -1.12
CA VAL A 47 -12.21 -20.00 -2.29
C VAL A 47 -11.72 -18.77 -3.05
N LEU A 48 -10.41 -18.63 -3.22
CA LEU A 48 -9.80 -17.58 -4.01
C LEU A 48 -9.35 -18.14 -5.36
N CYS A 49 -10.00 -17.71 -6.43
CA CYS A 49 -9.70 -18.14 -7.79
C CYS A 49 -8.88 -17.11 -8.53
N GLU A 50 -7.79 -17.55 -9.21
CA GLU A 50 -6.94 -16.69 -10.04
C GLU A 50 -6.68 -17.37 -11.41
N LYS A 51 -6.80 -16.60 -12.48
CA LYS A 51 -6.59 -17.09 -13.85
C LYS A 51 -5.12 -17.39 -14.18
N GLY A 52 -4.19 -16.71 -13.51
CA GLY A 52 -2.76 -16.77 -13.80
C GLY A 52 -1.92 -17.01 -12.56
N ARG A 53 -1.28 -15.97 -12.05
CA ARG A 53 -0.47 -16.02 -10.83
C ARG A 53 -1.00 -15.01 -9.82
N VAL A 54 -0.96 -15.36 -8.54
CA VAL A 54 -1.21 -14.39 -7.47
C VAL A 54 -0.35 -13.15 -7.70
N ALA A 55 -0.96 -11.97 -7.69
CA ALA A 55 -0.35 -10.70 -8.02
C ALA A 55 0.18 -10.56 -9.46
N GLY A 56 -0.17 -11.43 -10.38
CA GLY A 56 0.37 -11.49 -11.75
C GLY A 56 0.07 -10.29 -12.63
N GLU A 57 -0.85 -9.41 -12.22
CA GLU A 57 -1.25 -8.21 -12.93
C GLU A 57 -0.76 -6.94 -12.19
N GLN A 58 -1.63 -5.96 -11.95
CA GLN A 58 -1.26 -4.65 -11.37
C GLN A 58 -0.64 -4.74 -9.98
N SER A 59 -0.97 -5.77 -9.22
CA SER A 59 -0.52 -5.89 -7.82
C SER A 59 0.96 -6.22 -7.65
N SER A 60 1.70 -6.54 -8.74
CA SER A 60 3.16 -6.63 -8.71
C SER A 60 3.84 -5.58 -9.61
N ARG A 61 3.07 -4.65 -10.19
CA ARG A 61 3.54 -3.64 -11.16
C ARG A 61 3.41 -2.21 -10.67
N ASN A 62 3.17 -2.02 -9.38
CA ASN A 62 3.06 -0.71 -8.75
C ASN A 62 4.30 -0.43 -7.88
N TRP A 63 4.38 0.78 -7.35
CA TRP A 63 5.53 1.22 -6.54
C TRP A 63 5.44 0.82 -5.06
N GLY A 64 4.40 0.11 -4.67
CA GLY A 64 4.21 -0.37 -3.31
C GLY A 64 3.90 0.72 -2.29
N TRP A 65 3.48 1.91 -2.71
CA TRP A 65 3.15 3.00 -1.80
C TRP A 65 1.95 2.68 -0.93
N ILE A 66 2.15 2.75 0.36
CA ILE A 66 1.12 2.67 1.40
C ILE A 66 1.07 4.06 2.01
N ARG A 67 0.17 4.91 1.52
CA ARG A 67 0.20 6.33 1.82
C ARG A 67 -1.17 6.95 2.05
N GLN A 68 -1.18 7.98 2.88
CA GLN A 68 -2.29 8.87 3.16
C GLN A 68 -2.09 10.23 2.46
N LEU A 69 -0.82 10.63 2.31
CA LEU A 69 -0.42 11.91 1.71
C LEU A 69 -1.07 12.14 0.35
N GLY A 70 -1.72 13.28 0.18
CA GLY A 70 -2.28 13.72 -1.11
C GLY A 70 -3.39 12.82 -1.66
N ARG A 71 -4.05 12.00 -0.84
CA ARG A 71 -5.23 11.23 -1.23
C ARG A 71 -6.45 12.13 -1.35
N ASP A 72 -7.43 11.67 -2.13
CA ASP A 72 -8.77 12.27 -2.08
C ASP A 72 -9.31 12.19 -0.65
N LEU A 73 -9.99 13.23 -0.20
CA LEU A 73 -10.50 13.28 1.17
C LEU A 73 -11.53 12.18 1.46
N ALA A 74 -12.30 11.77 0.44
CA ALA A 74 -13.24 10.66 0.59
C ALA A 74 -12.53 9.31 0.77
N GLU A 75 -11.28 9.17 0.31
CA GLU A 75 -10.47 7.97 0.50
C GLU A 75 -9.73 7.94 1.84
N LEU A 76 -9.51 9.10 2.48
CA LEU A 76 -8.67 9.18 3.69
C LEU A 76 -9.09 8.23 4.82
N PRO A 77 -10.38 8.09 5.19
CA PRO A 77 -10.77 7.16 6.25
C PRO A 77 -10.30 5.72 6.00
N ILE A 78 -10.46 5.25 4.77
CA ILE A 78 -10.07 3.88 4.39
C ILE A 78 -8.54 3.75 4.29
N MET A 79 -7.85 4.80 3.85
CA MET A 79 -6.39 4.80 3.74
C MET A 79 -5.69 4.86 5.09
N ILE A 80 -6.25 5.59 6.06
CA ILE A 80 -5.77 5.62 7.45
C ILE A 80 -5.86 4.22 8.07
N GLU A 81 -7.02 3.58 7.93
CA GLU A 81 -7.20 2.23 8.46
C GLU A 81 -6.30 1.22 7.73
N ALA A 82 -6.16 1.31 6.41
CA ALA A 82 -5.26 0.47 5.65
C ALA A 82 -3.79 0.63 6.10
N ASN A 83 -3.34 1.86 6.33
CA ASN A 83 -1.99 2.14 6.83
C ASN A 83 -1.77 1.49 8.21
N ARG A 84 -2.72 1.64 9.13
CA ARG A 84 -2.70 1.02 10.46
C ARG A 84 -2.61 -0.51 10.39
N ILE A 85 -3.39 -1.13 9.49
CA ILE A 85 -3.37 -2.58 9.28
C ILE A 85 -2.01 -3.02 8.74
N TRP A 86 -1.47 -2.34 7.73
CA TRP A 86 -0.17 -2.68 7.14
C TRP A 86 0.97 -2.67 8.15
N GLN A 87 1.00 -1.74 9.09
CA GLN A 87 2.02 -1.65 10.14
C GLN A 87 2.07 -2.91 11.03
N GLY A 88 0.94 -3.57 11.26
CA GLY A 88 0.85 -4.76 12.10
C GLY A 88 0.74 -6.09 11.34
N LEU A 89 0.56 -6.06 10.01
CA LEU A 89 0.11 -7.22 9.26
C LEU A 89 1.11 -8.39 9.30
N ALA A 90 2.41 -8.13 9.20
CA ALA A 90 3.45 -9.15 9.30
C ALA A 90 3.43 -9.88 10.64
N ALA A 91 3.25 -9.16 11.73
CA ALA A 91 3.19 -9.74 13.08
C ALA A 91 1.94 -10.60 13.29
N VAL A 92 0.79 -10.16 12.76
CA VAL A 92 -0.48 -10.87 12.92
C VAL A 92 -0.53 -12.13 12.07
N THR A 93 0.03 -12.10 10.86
CA THR A 93 0.02 -13.24 9.95
C THR A 93 1.18 -14.22 10.15
N GLY A 94 2.27 -13.78 10.79
CA GLY A 94 3.54 -14.52 10.83
C GLY A 94 4.32 -14.52 9.51
N GLU A 95 3.84 -13.79 8.49
CA GLU A 95 4.44 -13.72 7.16
C GLU A 95 5.49 -12.60 7.08
N ALA A 96 6.76 -12.94 7.14
CA ALA A 96 7.88 -11.99 7.12
C ALA A 96 7.91 -11.11 5.84
N ASP A 97 7.38 -11.62 4.72
CA ASP A 97 7.30 -10.90 3.45
C ASP A 97 6.24 -9.78 3.43
N LEU A 98 5.33 -9.75 4.41
CA LEU A 98 4.35 -8.67 4.61
C LEU A 98 4.98 -7.45 5.29
N THR A 99 6.18 -7.07 4.88
CA THR A 99 6.90 -5.96 5.48
C THR A 99 6.26 -4.62 5.12
N PHE A 100 6.06 -3.78 6.14
CA PHE A 100 5.82 -2.37 6.00
C PHE A 100 7.09 -1.61 6.39
N THR A 101 7.64 -0.84 5.46
CA THR A 101 8.78 0.04 5.73
C THR A 101 8.27 1.47 5.86
N GLN A 102 8.23 1.99 7.07
CA GLN A 102 7.88 3.37 7.33
C GLN A 102 9.06 4.28 6.98
N GLY A 103 8.98 4.89 5.81
CA GLY A 103 9.99 5.84 5.33
C GLY A 103 9.42 7.23 5.09
N GLY A 104 8.13 7.39 5.35
CA GLY A 104 7.37 8.57 4.99
C GLY A 104 7.09 8.68 3.49
N CYS A 105 6.24 9.63 3.13
CA CYS A 105 6.00 10.02 1.75
C CYS A 105 6.21 11.51 1.61
N LEU A 106 6.97 11.92 0.61
CA LEU A 106 7.30 13.31 0.33
C LEU A 106 6.80 13.71 -1.06
N TYR A 107 6.05 14.80 -1.12
CA TYR A 107 5.72 15.50 -2.35
C TYR A 107 6.55 16.76 -2.42
N LEU A 108 7.33 16.91 -3.48
CA LEU A 108 8.17 18.09 -3.73
C LEU A 108 7.38 19.14 -4.52
N ALA A 109 7.59 20.40 -4.21
CA ALA A 109 7.06 21.53 -4.95
C ALA A 109 8.20 22.32 -5.60
N THR A 110 8.06 22.62 -6.87
CA THR A 110 8.98 23.45 -7.65
C THR A 110 8.44 24.87 -7.87
N THR A 111 7.14 25.06 -7.58
CA THR A 111 6.45 26.33 -7.76
C THR A 111 5.61 26.71 -6.54
N GLN A 112 5.33 28.01 -6.37
CA GLN A 112 4.41 28.50 -5.34
C GLN A 112 2.98 28.00 -5.54
N ALA A 113 2.56 27.79 -6.79
CA ALA A 113 1.25 27.25 -7.08
C ALA A 113 1.10 25.79 -6.58
N GLU A 114 2.18 25.01 -6.60
CA GLU A 114 2.20 23.66 -6.01
C GLU A 114 2.13 23.72 -4.48
N MET A 115 2.90 24.61 -3.86
CA MET A 115 2.82 24.82 -2.40
C MET A 115 1.41 25.22 -1.95
N ALA A 116 0.78 26.17 -2.62
CA ALA A 116 -0.57 26.59 -2.32
C ALA A 116 -1.59 25.43 -2.42
N ARG A 117 -1.40 24.50 -3.37
CA ARG A 117 -2.25 23.28 -3.43
C ARG A 117 -2.00 22.35 -2.25
N TYR A 118 -0.75 22.22 -1.79
CA TYR A 118 -0.43 21.39 -0.62
C TYR A 118 -0.99 22.00 0.67
N GLU A 119 -0.89 23.33 0.82
CA GLU A 119 -1.52 24.06 1.93
C GLU A 119 -3.03 23.85 1.95
N ALA A 120 -3.70 24.04 0.81
CA ALA A 120 -5.15 23.86 0.70
C ALA A 120 -5.59 22.41 0.98
N TRP A 121 -4.79 21.42 0.56
CA TRP A 121 -5.07 20.02 0.87
C TRP A 121 -4.88 19.75 2.36
N LEU A 122 -3.79 20.22 2.95
CA LEU A 122 -3.49 20.04 4.37
C LEU A 122 -4.56 20.67 5.26
N ASP A 123 -5.05 21.87 4.91
CA ASP A 123 -6.12 22.53 5.64
C ASP A 123 -7.41 21.70 5.68
N ARG A 124 -7.77 21.09 4.55
CA ARG A 124 -8.93 20.20 4.46
C ARG A 124 -8.70 18.85 5.15
N ALA A 125 -7.46 18.38 5.22
CA ALA A 125 -7.11 17.11 5.85
C ALA A 125 -6.89 17.22 7.38
N LYS A 126 -6.94 18.42 7.97
CA LYS A 126 -6.71 18.64 9.41
C LYS A 126 -7.63 17.83 10.32
N GLU A 127 -8.88 17.64 9.92
CA GLU A 127 -9.87 16.87 10.70
C GLU A 127 -9.48 15.39 10.86
N TYR A 128 -8.64 14.85 9.95
CA TYR A 128 -8.17 13.48 10.00
C TYR A 128 -6.93 13.28 10.89
N GLN A 129 -6.41 14.35 11.48
CA GLN A 129 -5.28 14.33 12.42
C GLN A 129 -4.03 13.59 11.89
N LEU A 130 -3.75 13.72 10.58
CA LEU A 130 -2.56 13.16 9.98
C LEU A 130 -1.29 13.86 10.50
N ASP A 131 -0.18 13.13 10.57
CA ASP A 131 1.14 13.69 10.89
C ASP A 131 1.79 14.43 9.72
N THR A 132 0.98 14.85 8.76
CA THR A 132 1.41 15.58 7.57
C THR A 132 1.86 17.00 7.93
N LYS A 133 2.97 17.43 7.35
CA LYS A 133 3.51 18.78 7.50
C LYS A 133 4.01 19.33 6.18
N LEU A 134 4.02 20.66 6.07
CA LEU A 134 4.71 21.36 5.02
C LEU A 134 6.21 21.48 5.37
N LEU A 135 7.05 21.40 4.37
CA LEU A 135 8.50 21.55 4.50
C LEU A 135 8.94 22.76 3.70
N SER A 136 9.75 23.61 4.34
CA SER A 136 10.49 24.69 3.69
C SER A 136 11.64 24.14 2.84
N PRO A 137 12.25 24.95 1.97
CA PRO A 137 13.48 24.58 1.28
C PRO A 137 14.63 24.21 2.23
N ASP A 138 14.70 24.84 3.40
CA ASP A 138 15.72 24.53 4.41
C ASP A 138 15.48 23.20 5.08
N ASP A 139 14.22 22.87 5.39
CA ASP A 139 13.84 21.55 5.91
C ASP A 139 14.19 20.45 4.91
N LEU A 140 13.92 20.66 3.62
CA LEU A 140 14.28 19.71 2.56
C LEU A 140 15.78 19.47 2.47
N ARG A 141 16.59 20.53 2.53
CA ARG A 141 18.06 20.41 2.54
C ARG A 141 18.59 19.69 3.76
N SER A 142 17.96 19.90 4.91
CA SER A 142 18.33 19.25 6.16
C SER A 142 17.98 17.76 6.16
N LEU A 143 16.78 17.41 5.73
CA LEU A 143 16.28 16.03 5.73
C LEU A 143 16.87 15.18 4.59
N TYR A 144 17.16 15.81 3.46
CA TYR A 144 17.63 15.16 2.24
C TYR A 144 18.82 15.90 1.61
N PRO A 145 20.01 15.89 2.25
CA PRO A 145 21.17 16.70 1.80
C PRO A 145 21.66 16.36 0.40
N GLY A 146 21.33 15.18 -0.11
CA GLY A 146 21.67 14.73 -1.47
C GLY A 146 20.58 14.95 -2.52
N LEU A 147 19.46 15.61 -2.17
CA LEU A 147 18.37 15.84 -3.10
C LEU A 147 18.76 16.81 -4.21
N PRO A 148 18.82 16.38 -5.49
CA PRO A 148 19.22 17.25 -6.59
C PRO A 148 18.10 18.24 -6.95
N GLY A 149 18.47 19.43 -7.42
CA GLY A 149 17.54 20.43 -7.90
C GLY A 149 17.18 21.51 -6.87
N THR A 150 16.29 22.41 -7.27
CA THR A 150 15.79 23.51 -6.43
C THR A 150 14.29 23.36 -6.24
N TYR A 151 13.86 23.41 -4.99
CA TYR A 151 12.45 23.23 -4.62
C TYR A 151 11.97 24.43 -3.82
N THR A 152 10.71 24.79 -4.02
CA THR A 152 10.01 25.84 -3.27
C THR A 152 9.61 25.34 -1.87
N GLY A 153 9.48 24.02 -1.73
CA GLY A 153 9.10 23.35 -0.51
C GLY A 153 8.58 21.95 -0.77
N GLY A 154 7.83 21.41 0.18
CA GLY A 154 7.21 20.09 0.04
C GLY A 154 6.10 19.83 1.06
N MET A 155 5.45 18.69 0.92
CA MET A 155 4.49 18.16 1.87
C MET A 155 4.90 16.74 2.24
N TYR A 156 4.98 16.43 3.54
CA TYR A 156 5.52 15.17 4.05
C TYR A 156 4.63 14.55 5.11
N THR A 157 4.38 13.25 5.00
CA THR A 157 3.68 12.44 6.00
C THR A 157 4.62 11.35 6.50
N ALA A 158 5.01 11.40 7.76
CA ALA A 158 6.01 10.50 8.33
C ALA A 158 5.49 9.08 8.56
N SER A 159 4.20 8.92 8.85
CA SER A 159 3.54 7.63 9.05
C SER A 159 3.32 6.82 7.77
N ASP A 160 3.47 7.43 6.61
CA ASP A 160 3.39 6.75 5.32
C ASP A 160 4.60 5.83 5.10
N GLY A 161 4.44 4.86 4.23
CA GLY A 161 5.51 3.91 3.95
C GLY A 161 5.29 3.14 2.66
N ARG A 162 5.96 2.01 2.57
CA ARG A 162 5.88 1.11 1.43
C ARG A 162 5.93 -0.35 1.83
N GLY A 163 5.35 -1.21 0.99
CA GLY A 163 5.55 -2.65 0.95
C GLY A 163 6.17 -3.07 -0.38
N GLU A 164 6.71 -4.27 -0.45
CA GLU A 164 7.20 -4.85 -1.71
C GLU A 164 6.05 -5.63 -2.38
N PRO A 165 5.42 -5.11 -3.46
CA PRO A 165 4.18 -5.67 -4.00
C PRO A 165 4.29 -7.13 -4.44
N PHE A 166 5.43 -7.50 -5.04
CA PHE A 166 5.70 -8.85 -5.54
C PHE A 166 6.02 -9.87 -4.43
N ALA A 167 6.27 -9.43 -3.21
CA ALA A 167 6.44 -10.27 -2.03
C ALA A 167 5.20 -10.25 -1.14
N ALA A 168 4.67 -9.08 -0.87
CA ALA A 168 3.58 -8.87 0.09
C ALA A 168 2.27 -9.54 -0.33
N VAL A 169 1.86 -9.44 -1.61
CA VAL A 169 0.59 -10.01 -2.05
C VAL A 169 0.61 -11.54 -2.06
N PRO A 170 1.66 -12.23 -2.55
CA PRO A 170 1.77 -13.67 -2.36
C PRO A 170 1.86 -14.12 -0.90
N ALA A 171 2.48 -13.33 -0.02
CA ALA A 171 2.50 -13.61 1.42
C ALA A 171 1.10 -13.51 2.02
N LEU A 172 0.33 -12.48 1.65
CA LEU A 172 -1.06 -12.35 2.09
C LEU A 172 -1.94 -13.51 1.60
N ALA A 173 -1.68 -14.02 0.39
CA ALA A 173 -2.37 -15.20 -0.12
C ALA A 173 -2.00 -16.49 0.63
N ARG A 174 -0.78 -16.60 1.19
CA ARG A 174 -0.41 -17.72 2.06
C ARG A 174 -1.07 -17.64 3.43
N ALA A 175 -1.34 -16.44 3.90
CA ALA A 175 -1.97 -16.20 5.20
C ALA A 175 -3.50 -16.36 5.16
N ALA A 176 -4.10 -16.35 3.96
CA ALA A 176 -5.53 -16.53 3.76
C ALA A 176 -5.93 -17.99 3.78
#